data_6ca53ddd6c0dc58a141ffe2555344734
#
_entry.id   6ca53ddd6c0dc58a141ffe2555344734
#
_cell.length_a   1.000
_cell.length_b   1.000
_cell.length_c   1.000
_cell.angle_alpha   90.00
_cell.angle_beta   90.00
_cell.angle_gamma   90.00
#
_symmetry.space_group_name_H-M   'P 1'
#
loop_
_entity.id
_entity.type
_entity.pdbx_description
1 polymer ?
#
loop_
_entity_poly.entity_id
_entity_poly.type
_entity_poly.pdbx_seq_one_letter_code
_entity_poly.pdbx_strand_id
1 'polypeptide(L)'
;MIELGVKQTLYIDHTTSFGVYLCEKKNLGKKKEDCVLLPGRQVPEGSQKGDGVEVFLYRDSQDRLIATTQIPKITLGELAVLEVVDVTKIGAFLDWGLEKDLLLPFSEQTVRVRTGEKYLVGLYIDKSERLCATMKVYDFLRTDSSYQKGDSVKGIVFGKNPEYGVFVAVDGRYNAMIPKNEVVRKLEIGEEVSARVVALREDGKLNLSIREKGYIQMDIDSAKIMEKLSENHGFLPYHDKSAPEDIRKEFGMSKNEFKRAIGRLYKGHKIEITDKGIKSV
;
A
#
# COMPACT_ATOMS: atom_id res chain seq x y z
N MET A 1 -16.23 -17.88 -22.11
CA MET A 1 -16.83 -18.37 -20.84
C MET A 1 -17.08 -17.13 -19.98
N ILE A 2 -18.23 -17.05 -19.33
CA ILE A 2 -18.53 -15.95 -18.39
C ILE A 2 -17.61 -16.07 -17.18
N GLU A 3 -16.87 -15.00 -16.85
CA GLU A 3 -15.84 -15.01 -15.81
C GLU A 3 -16.22 -14.12 -14.63
N LEU A 4 -16.11 -14.65 -13.42
CA LEU A 4 -16.38 -13.95 -12.18
C LEU A 4 -15.22 -12.98 -11.84
N GLY A 5 -15.54 -11.77 -11.37
CA GLY A 5 -14.54 -10.83 -10.87
C GLY A 5 -13.76 -10.04 -11.93
N VAL A 6 -14.14 -10.11 -13.20
CA VAL A 6 -13.48 -9.38 -14.28
C VAL A 6 -14.49 -8.55 -15.09
N LYS A 7 -14.00 -7.49 -15.72
CA LYS A 7 -14.77 -6.72 -16.70
C LYS A 7 -14.78 -7.44 -18.02
N GLN A 8 -15.97 -7.55 -18.63
CA GLN A 8 -16.12 -8.24 -19.89
C GLN A 8 -17.33 -7.69 -20.65
N THR A 9 -17.33 -7.83 -21.98
CA THR A 9 -18.49 -7.45 -22.82
C THR A 9 -19.39 -8.67 -23.00
N LEU A 10 -20.63 -8.54 -22.54
CA LEU A 10 -21.71 -9.49 -22.74
C LEU A 10 -22.82 -8.88 -23.60
N TYR A 11 -23.65 -9.71 -24.22
CA TYR A 11 -24.63 -9.29 -25.20
C TYR A 11 -26.04 -9.56 -24.69
N ILE A 12 -26.96 -8.61 -24.91
CA ILE A 12 -28.35 -8.70 -24.49
C ILE A 12 -29.05 -9.83 -25.27
N ASP A 13 -29.50 -10.85 -24.56
CA ASP A 13 -30.28 -11.93 -25.14
C ASP A 13 -31.78 -11.68 -25.11
N HIS A 14 -32.31 -11.34 -23.93
CA HIS A 14 -33.72 -10.99 -23.76
C HIS A 14 -33.95 -10.06 -22.56
N THR A 15 -35.10 -9.36 -22.60
CA THR A 15 -35.55 -8.44 -21.55
C THR A 15 -36.60 -9.10 -20.66
N THR A 16 -36.59 -8.77 -19.38
CA THR A 16 -37.57 -9.19 -18.37
C THR A 16 -38.04 -8.00 -17.55
N SER A 17 -39.02 -8.18 -16.64
CA SER A 17 -39.45 -7.14 -15.70
C SER A 17 -38.34 -6.72 -14.69
N PHE A 18 -37.30 -7.51 -14.49
CA PHE A 18 -36.19 -7.22 -13.54
C PHE A 18 -34.97 -6.61 -14.21
N GLY A 19 -34.88 -6.65 -15.54
CA GLY A 19 -33.72 -6.21 -16.31
C GLY A 19 -33.51 -7.01 -17.57
N VAL A 20 -32.26 -7.06 -18.05
CA VAL A 20 -31.89 -7.82 -19.24
C VAL A 20 -30.97 -8.99 -18.88
N TYR A 21 -31.13 -10.09 -19.58
CA TYR A 21 -30.20 -11.20 -19.48
C TYR A 21 -29.09 -11.08 -20.53
N LEU A 22 -27.87 -11.18 -20.08
CA LEU A 22 -26.65 -11.02 -20.87
C LEU A 22 -25.95 -12.37 -21.03
N CYS A 23 -25.46 -12.67 -22.22
CA CYS A 23 -24.67 -13.87 -22.47
C CYS A 23 -23.51 -13.58 -23.43
N GLU A 24 -22.62 -14.56 -23.63
CA GLU A 24 -21.59 -14.45 -24.65
C GLU A 24 -22.24 -14.42 -26.06
N LYS A 25 -21.65 -13.69 -27.01
CA LYS A 25 -22.16 -13.52 -28.37
C LYS A 25 -22.52 -14.86 -29.06
N LYS A 26 -21.70 -15.91 -28.83
CA LYS A 26 -21.92 -17.27 -29.41
C LYS A 26 -23.10 -18.02 -28.80
N ASN A 27 -23.64 -17.53 -27.65
CA ASN A 27 -24.72 -18.18 -26.89
C ASN A 27 -26.07 -17.44 -27.06
N LEU A 28 -26.12 -16.35 -27.84
CA LEU A 28 -27.36 -15.62 -28.13
C LEU A 28 -28.45 -16.55 -28.69
N GLY A 29 -29.62 -16.50 -28.06
CA GLY A 29 -30.78 -17.31 -28.45
C GLY A 29 -30.68 -18.80 -28.11
N LYS A 30 -29.66 -19.22 -27.34
CA LYS A 30 -29.47 -20.59 -26.88
C LYS A 30 -30.06 -20.83 -25.50
N LYS A 31 -29.44 -21.69 -24.67
CA LYS A 31 -29.93 -22.01 -23.31
C LYS A 31 -29.84 -20.82 -22.38
N LYS A 32 -30.89 -20.58 -21.58
CA LYS A 32 -30.96 -19.52 -20.57
C LYS A 32 -29.94 -19.69 -19.43
N GLU A 33 -29.44 -20.90 -19.21
CA GLU A 33 -28.48 -21.26 -18.16
C GLU A 33 -27.11 -20.57 -18.33
N ASP A 34 -26.76 -20.13 -19.55
CA ASP A 34 -25.51 -19.46 -19.89
C ASP A 34 -25.62 -17.91 -19.82
N CYS A 35 -26.70 -17.37 -19.26
CA CYS A 35 -26.94 -15.93 -19.21
C CYS A 35 -26.96 -15.41 -17.77
N VAL A 36 -26.55 -14.17 -17.58
CA VAL A 36 -26.51 -13.48 -16.30
C VAL A 36 -27.44 -12.25 -16.34
N LEU A 37 -28.11 -11.97 -15.22
CA LEU A 37 -29.00 -10.80 -15.10
C LEU A 37 -28.19 -9.52 -14.91
N LEU A 38 -28.49 -8.50 -15.74
CA LEU A 38 -28.16 -7.11 -15.47
C LEU A 38 -29.45 -6.41 -15.01
N PRO A 39 -29.47 -5.82 -13.77
CA PRO A 39 -30.66 -5.14 -13.24
C PRO A 39 -31.12 -4.00 -14.15
N GLY A 40 -32.43 -3.82 -14.27
CA GLY A 40 -33.05 -2.86 -15.20
C GLY A 40 -32.57 -1.42 -15.04
N ARG A 41 -32.28 -0.98 -13.80
CA ARG A 41 -31.75 0.36 -13.50
C ARG A 41 -30.32 0.60 -14.03
N GLN A 42 -29.60 -0.46 -14.43
CA GLN A 42 -28.25 -0.39 -14.95
C GLN A 42 -28.15 -0.67 -16.45
N VAL A 43 -29.28 -0.94 -17.08
CA VAL A 43 -29.34 -1.15 -18.54
C VAL A 43 -29.17 0.21 -19.22
N PRO A 44 -28.21 0.36 -20.17
CA PRO A 44 -28.08 1.62 -20.91
C PRO A 44 -29.35 1.95 -21.71
N GLU A 45 -29.72 3.21 -21.73
CA GLU A 45 -30.91 3.66 -22.46
C GLU A 45 -30.81 3.34 -23.96
N GLY A 46 -31.90 2.90 -24.55
CA GLY A 46 -31.99 2.54 -25.98
C GLY A 46 -31.36 1.19 -26.34
N SER A 47 -30.85 0.43 -25.36
CA SER A 47 -30.27 -0.88 -25.62
C SER A 47 -31.29 -1.86 -26.18
N GLN A 48 -30.88 -2.66 -27.18
CA GLN A 48 -31.67 -3.66 -27.85
C GLN A 48 -31.06 -5.06 -27.78
N LYS A 49 -31.82 -6.09 -28.08
CA LYS A 49 -31.33 -7.46 -28.19
C LYS A 49 -30.16 -7.54 -29.16
N GLY A 50 -29.07 -8.15 -28.73
CA GLY A 50 -27.82 -8.29 -29.49
C GLY A 50 -26.79 -7.19 -29.24
N ASP A 51 -27.14 -6.11 -28.53
CA ASP A 51 -26.19 -5.08 -28.17
C ASP A 51 -25.19 -5.59 -27.11
N GLY A 52 -23.94 -5.16 -27.25
CA GLY A 52 -22.87 -5.46 -26.28
C GLY A 52 -22.87 -4.46 -25.14
N VAL A 53 -22.82 -4.96 -23.90
CA VAL A 53 -22.71 -4.16 -22.68
C VAL A 53 -21.47 -4.57 -21.94
N GLU A 54 -20.61 -3.59 -21.58
CA GLU A 54 -19.48 -3.83 -20.68
C GLU A 54 -19.98 -3.94 -19.25
N VAL A 55 -19.69 -5.06 -18.62
CA VAL A 55 -20.15 -5.39 -17.26
C VAL A 55 -19.06 -6.03 -16.43
N PHE A 56 -19.20 -5.90 -15.13
CA PHE A 56 -18.45 -6.67 -14.14
C PHE A 56 -19.39 -7.72 -13.52
N LEU A 57 -18.87 -8.92 -13.22
CA LEU A 57 -19.65 -9.99 -12.65
C LEU A 57 -19.26 -10.27 -11.21
N TYR A 58 -20.27 -10.35 -10.35
CA TYR A 58 -20.09 -10.68 -8.94
C TYR A 58 -21.30 -11.48 -8.40
N ARG A 59 -21.27 -11.89 -7.15
CA ARG A 59 -22.42 -12.53 -6.50
C ARG A 59 -23.17 -11.56 -5.62
N ASP A 60 -24.47 -11.46 -5.80
CA ASP A 60 -25.35 -10.62 -4.98
C ASP A 60 -25.52 -11.14 -3.54
N SER A 61 -26.35 -10.48 -2.72
CA SER A 61 -26.62 -10.87 -1.32
C SER A 61 -27.29 -12.25 -1.16
N GLN A 62 -27.88 -12.77 -2.24
CA GLN A 62 -28.47 -14.11 -2.29
C GLN A 62 -27.56 -15.15 -2.94
N ASP A 63 -26.28 -14.80 -3.13
CA ASP A 63 -25.25 -15.67 -3.73
C ASP A 63 -25.49 -16.02 -5.22
N ARG A 64 -26.33 -15.25 -5.92
CA ARG A 64 -26.61 -15.43 -7.34
C ARG A 64 -25.60 -14.63 -8.16
N LEU A 65 -25.15 -15.23 -9.28
CA LEU A 65 -24.31 -14.50 -10.24
C LEU A 65 -25.12 -13.37 -10.88
N ILE A 66 -24.58 -12.14 -10.82
CA ILE A 66 -25.22 -10.93 -11.32
C ILE A 66 -24.21 -10.05 -12.05
N ALA A 67 -24.68 -9.36 -13.11
CA ALA A 67 -23.89 -8.37 -13.82
C ALA A 67 -24.14 -6.96 -13.28
N THR A 68 -23.14 -6.12 -13.36
CA THR A 68 -23.24 -4.68 -13.06
C THR A 68 -22.46 -3.84 -14.05
N THR A 69 -22.96 -2.68 -14.41
CA THR A 69 -22.23 -1.64 -15.16
C THR A 69 -21.43 -0.72 -14.23
N GLN A 70 -21.60 -0.84 -12.91
CA GLN A 70 -20.76 -0.14 -11.95
C GLN A 70 -19.31 -0.63 -12.03
N ILE A 71 -18.38 0.31 -11.89
CA ILE A 71 -16.94 0.00 -11.94
C ILE A 71 -16.44 -0.24 -10.52
N PRO A 72 -16.06 -1.49 -10.15
CA PRO A 72 -15.49 -1.74 -8.84
C PRO A 72 -14.10 -1.10 -8.73
N LYS A 73 -13.67 -0.80 -7.51
CA LYS A 73 -12.34 -0.26 -7.21
C LYS A 73 -11.21 -1.27 -7.41
N ILE A 74 -11.55 -2.55 -7.57
CA ILE A 74 -10.60 -3.67 -7.72
C ILE A 74 -11.23 -4.78 -8.57
N THR A 75 -10.42 -5.44 -9.40
CA THR A 75 -10.81 -6.62 -10.17
C THR A 75 -9.96 -7.83 -9.80
N LEU A 76 -10.35 -9.02 -10.26
CA LEU A 76 -9.69 -10.28 -9.90
C LEU A 76 -8.19 -10.25 -10.25
N GLY A 77 -7.35 -10.58 -9.27
CA GLY A 77 -5.90 -10.60 -9.41
C GLY A 77 -5.23 -9.22 -9.27
N GLU A 78 -5.99 -8.16 -9.04
CA GLU A 78 -5.46 -6.82 -8.80
C GLU A 78 -5.34 -6.49 -7.32
N LEU A 79 -4.67 -5.37 -7.04
CA LEU A 79 -4.51 -4.75 -5.73
C LEU A 79 -5.19 -3.39 -5.68
N ALA A 80 -5.86 -3.10 -4.57
CA ALA A 80 -6.38 -1.77 -4.29
C ALA A 80 -6.34 -1.45 -2.80
N VAL A 81 -6.37 -0.15 -2.47
CA VAL A 81 -6.57 0.33 -1.11
C VAL A 81 -8.05 0.52 -0.87
N LEU A 82 -8.62 -0.30 0.01
CA LEU A 82 -10.03 -0.27 0.33
C LEU A 82 -10.25 0.11 1.79
N GLU A 83 -11.35 0.82 2.05
CA GLU A 83 -11.77 1.23 3.39
C GLU A 83 -12.61 0.14 4.05
N VAL A 84 -12.36 -0.11 5.33
CA VAL A 84 -13.16 -1.03 6.15
C VAL A 84 -14.46 -0.32 6.56
N VAL A 85 -15.59 -0.84 6.11
CA VAL A 85 -16.94 -0.31 6.44
C VAL A 85 -17.41 -0.88 7.77
N ASP A 86 -17.24 -2.20 7.98
CA ASP A 86 -17.70 -2.90 9.17
C ASP A 86 -16.80 -4.08 9.52
N VAL A 87 -16.81 -4.47 10.80
CA VAL A 87 -16.10 -5.64 11.32
C VAL A 87 -17.08 -6.54 12.06
N THR A 88 -17.28 -7.74 11.54
CA THR A 88 -18.26 -8.71 12.04
C THR A 88 -17.61 -9.97 12.62
N LYS A 89 -18.41 -10.98 12.92
CA LYS A 89 -17.92 -12.29 13.45
C LYS A 89 -17.22 -13.16 12.41
N ILE A 90 -17.36 -12.87 11.11
CA ILE A 90 -16.79 -13.67 10.02
C ILE A 90 -15.59 -13.00 9.35
N GLY A 91 -15.38 -11.72 9.57
CA GLY A 91 -14.34 -10.91 8.97
C GLY A 91 -14.73 -9.45 8.92
N ALA A 92 -14.01 -8.67 8.13
CA ALA A 92 -14.31 -7.29 7.83
C ALA A 92 -14.99 -7.16 6.47
N PHE A 93 -15.77 -6.12 6.28
CA PHE A 93 -16.38 -5.75 5.02
C PHE A 93 -15.75 -4.46 4.50
N LEU A 94 -15.41 -4.45 3.21
CA LEU A 94 -14.67 -3.38 2.56
C LEU A 94 -15.53 -2.73 1.48
N ASP A 95 -15.51 -1.39 1.42
CA ASP A 95 -16.10 -0.64 0.31
C ASP A 95 -15.24 -0.78 -0.95
N TRP A 96 -15.73 -1.54 -1.90
CA TRP A 96 -15.11 -1.72 -3.21
C TRP A 96 -15.89 -1.10 -4.37
N GLY A 97 -16.90 -0.26 -4.03
CA GLY A 97 -17.68 0.52 -5.00
C GLY A 97 -18.90 -0.19 -5.59
N LEU A 98 -19.26 -1.37 -5.09
CA LEU A 98 -20.48 -2.08 -5.45
C LEU A 98 -21.47 -2.09 -4.28
N GLU A 99 -22.73 -2.45 -4.56
CA GLU A 99 -23.79 -2.45 -3.53
C GLU A 99 -23.54 -3.41 -2.35
N LYS A 100 -22.91 -4.53 -2.62
CA LYS A 100 -22.50 -5.50 -1.60
C LYS A 100 -21.03 -5.31 -1.29
N ASP A 101 -20.73 -5.01 -0.04
CA ASP A 101 -19.35 -4.87 0.42
C ASP A 101 -18.55 -6.16 0.24
N LEU A 102 -17.24 -6.01 0.03
CA LEU A 102 -16.32 -7.11 -0.18
C LEU A 102 -15.86 -7.70 1.16
N LEU A 103 -16.04 -9.00 1.35
CA LEU A 103 -15.59 -9.70 2.56
C LEU A 103 -14.07 -9.87 2.58
N LEU A 104 -13.44 -9.46 3.69
CA LEU A 104 -12.07 -9.79 4.08
C LEU A 104 -12.11 -10.77 5.25
N PRO A 105 -12.02 -12.09 5.03
CA PRO A 105 -12.07 -13.10 6.09
C PRO A 105 -10.95 -12.91 7.11
N PHE A 106 -11.17 -13.30 8.38
CA PHE A 106 -10.12 -13.22 9.40
C PHE A 106 -8.84 -13.99 9.03
N SER A 107 -8.97 -15.13 8.37
CA SER A 107 -7.82 -15.93 7.89
C SER A 107 -6.97 -15.22 6.85
N GLU A 108 -7.51 -14.21 6.20
CA GLU A 108 -6.85 -13.41 5.17
C GLU A 108 -6.31 -12.07 5.68
N GLN A 109 -6.53 -11.74 6.96
CA GLN A 109 -6.00 -10.54 7.60
C GLN A 109 -4.60 -10.80 8.14
N THR A 110 -3.65 -9.92 7.85
CA THR A 110 -2.28 -9.95 8.40
C THR A 110 -2.16 -9.18 9.71
N VAL A 111 -3.11 -8.28 9.99
CA VAL A 111 -3.30 -7.55 11.25
C VAL A 111 -4.78 -7.42 11.53
N ARG A 112 -5.12 -7.12 12.78
CA ARG A 112 -6.52 -6.82 13.15
C ARG A 112 -6.91 -5.46 12.53
N VAL A 113 -7.85 -5.49 11.60
CA VAL A 113 -8.34 -4.28 10.91
C VAL A 113 -9.39 -3.54 11.75
N ARG A 114 -9.61 -2.24 11.45
CA ARG A 114 -10.57 -1.39 12.15
C ARG A 114 -11.45 -0.65 11.15
N THR A 115 -12.68 -0.44 11.53
CA THR A 115 -13.65 0.36 10.74
C THR A 115 -13.12 1.78 10.52
N GLY A 116 -13.26 2.28 9.29
CA GLY A 116 -12.78 3.58 8.84
C GLY A 116 -11.30 3.61 8.42
N GLU A 117 -10.52 2.55 8.71
CA GLU A 117 -9.14 2.45 8.25
C GLU A 117 -9.06 1.86 6.84
N LYS A 118 -7.96 2.18 6.14
CA LYS A 118 -7.71 1.74 4.76
C LYS A 118 -6.55 0.76 4.71
N TYR A 119 -6.73 -0.32 3.94
CA TYR A 119 -5.72 -1.36 3.79
C TYR A 119 -5.53 -1.74 2.32
N LEU A 120 -4.29 -2.07 1.97
CA LEU A 120 -3.99 -2.68 0.68
C LEU A 120 -4.46 -4.13 0.69
N VAL A 121 -5.30 -4.48 -0.27
CA VAL A 121 -5.86 -5.83 -0.41
C VAL A 121 -5.80 -6.29 -1.86
N GLY A 122 -5.75 -7.60 -2.06
CA GLY A 122 -5.95 -8.26 -3.34
C GLY A 122 -7.33 -8.88 -3.44
N LEU A 123 -7.88 -8.97 -4.65
CA LEU A 123 -9.11 -9.68 -4.93
C LEU A 123 -8.82 -11.10 -5.40
N TYR A 124 -9.43 -12.09 -4.75
CA TYR A 124 -9.29 -13.50 -5.12
C TYR A 124 -10.63 -14.23 -5.04
N ILE A 125 -10.70 -15.41 -5.64
CA ILE A 125 -11.85 -16.31 -5.53
C ILE A 125 -11.53 -17.36 -4.46
N ASP A 126 -12.39 -17.49 -3.46
CA ASP A 126 -12.26 -18.47 -2.39
C ASP A 126 -12.68 -19.87 -2.85
N LYS A 127 -12.55 -20.87 -1.97
CA LYS A 127 -12.94 -22.28 -2.22
C LYS A 127 -14.44 -22.45 -2.44
N SER A 128 -15.27 -21.47 -2.08
CA SER A 128 -16.72 -21.43 -2.25
C SER A 128 -17.12 -20.68 -3.51
N GLU A 129 -16.17 -20.38 -4.41
CA GLU A 129 -16.37 -19.60 -5.64
C GLU A 129 -16.94 -18.20 -5.39
N ARG A 130 -16.51 -17.54 -4.30
CA ARG A 130 -16.88 -16.17 -3.95
C ARG A 130 -15.70 -15.24 -4.08
N LEU A 131 -15.95 -14.01 -4.52
CA LEU A 131 -14.97 -12.95 -4.49
C LEU A 131 -14.73 -12.53 -3.04
N CYS A 132 -13.47 -12.55 -2.61
CA CYS A 132 -13.02 -12.15 -1.27
C CYS A 132 -11.76 -11.31 -1.37
N ALA A 133 -11.55 -10.46 -0.37
CA ALA A 133 -10.30 -9.72 -0.21
C ALA A 133 -9.27 -10.52 0.59
N THR A 134 -7.99 -10.28 0.31
CA THR A 134 -6.87 -10.78 1.10
C THR A 134 -5.84 -9.68 1.36
N MET A 135 -5.30 -9.63 2.58
CA MET A 135 -4.13 -8.80 2.92
C MET A 135 -2.80 -9.52 2.65
N LYS A 136 -2.82 -10.76 2.24
CA LYS A 136 -1.63 -11.55 1.83
C LYS A 136 -1.24 -11.19 0.40
N VAL A 137 -0.84 -9.94 0.21
CA VAL A 137 -0.66 -9.33 -1.12
C VAL A 137 0.68 -9.64 -1.78
N TYR A 138 1.57 -10.35 -1.12
CA TYR A 138 2.93 -10.59 -1.59
C TYR A 138 3.00 -11.17 -3.01
N ASP A 139 2.16 -12.16 -3.29
CA ASP A 139 2.14 -12.88 -4.59
C ASP A 139 1.44 -12.10 -5.71
N PHE A 140 0.74 -11.02 -5.39
CA PHE A 140 0.14 -10.11 -6.35
C PHE A 140 1.14 -9.05 -6.85
N LEU A 141 2.22 -8.83 -6.09
CA LEU A 141 3.17 -7.76 -6.37
C LEU A 141 4.19 -8.16 -7.43
N ARG A 142 4.40 -7.25 -8.38
CA ARG A 142 5.32 -7.42 -9.50
C ARG A 142 6.75 -7.06 -9.11
N THR A 143 7.71 -7.58 -9.87
CA THR A 143 9.15 -7.34 -9.69
C THR A 143 9.81 -6.73 -10.94
N ASP A 144 9.04 -6.34 -11.93
CA ASP A 144 9.48 -5.81 -13.22
C ASP A 144 9.34 -4.27 -13.32
N SER A 145 9.60 -3.58 -12.23
CA SER A 145 9.55 -2.12 -12.22
C SER A 145 10.68 -1.49 -13.06
N SER A 146 10.41 -0.30 -13.62
CA SER A 146 11.43 0.51 -14.30
C SER A 146 12.23 1.42 -13.36
N TYR A 147 11.99 1.37 -12.07
CA TYR A 147 12.66 2.21 -11.08
C TYR A 147 14.15 1.94 -10.98
N GLN A 148 14.92 3.02 -10.80
CA GLN A 148 16.36 2.99 -10.68
C GLN A 148 16.81 3.50 -9.30
N LYS A 149 18.06 3.21 -8.94
CA LYS A 149 18.68 3.73 -7.73
C LYS A 149 18.67 5.26 -7.72
N GLY A 150 18.10 5.84 -6.68
CA GLY A 150 17.99 7.30 -6.50
C GLY A 150 16.55 7.81 -6.71
N ASP A 151 15.70 7.06 -7.38
CA ASP A 151 14.32 7.46 -7.66
C ASP A 151 13.52 7.59 -6.35
N SER A 152 12.64 8.60 -6.32
CA SER A 152 11.67 8.79 -5.26
C SER A 152 10.39 8.04 -5.59
N VAL A 153 9.88 7.28 -4.65
CA VAL A 153 8.69 6.44 -4.80
C VAL A 153 7.74 6.63 -3.64
N LYS A 154 6.46 6.37 -3.89
CA LYS A 154 5.44 6.24 -2.85
C LYS A 154 4.99 4.78 -2.77
N GLY A 155 4.63 4.33 -1.59
CA GLY A 155 4.15 2.97 -1.42
C GLY A 155 3.41 2.79 -0.10
N ILE A 156 2.77 1.63 0.06
CA ILE A 156 1.98 1.30 1.22
C ILE A 156 2.64 0.14 1.96
N VAL A 157 2.79 0.28 3.26
CA VAL A 157 3.30 -0.76 4.13
C VAL A 157 2.26 -1.89 4.21
N PHE A 158 2.61 -3.10 3.75
CA PHE A 158 1.73 -4.26 3.80
C PHE A 158 2.19 -5.38 4.74
N GLY A 159 3.42 -5.29 5.24
CA GLY A 159 3.97 -6.30 6.15
C GLY A 159 5.22 -5.83 6.88
N LYS A 160 5.54 -6.52 7.97
CA LYS A 160 6.73 -6.27 8.78
C LYS A 160 7.39 -7.59 9.16
N ASN A 161 8.71 -7.62 9.12
CA ASN A 161 9.50 -8.73 9.63
C ASN A 161 10.62 -8.20 10.52
N PRO A 162 10.76 -8.67 11.79
CA PRO A 162 11.76 -8.17 12.73
C PRO A 162 13.22 -8.40 12.29
N GLU A 163 13.46 -9.37 11.43
CA GLU A 163 14.80 -9.69 10.92
C GLU A 163 15.15 -8.92 9.65
N TYR A 164 14.20 -8.81 8.72
CA TYR A 164 14.44 -8.24 7.38
C TYR A 164 14.08 -6.76 7.29
N GLY A 165 12.98 -6.32 7.89
CA GLY A 165 12.51 -4.95 7.82
C GLY A 165 11.02 -4.81 7.50
N VAL A 166 10.66 -3.80 6.71
CA VAL A 166 9.27 -3.44 6.41
C VAL A 166 9.00 -3.64 4.93
N PHE A 167 7.95 -4.39 4.60
CA PHE A 167 7.52 -4.65 3.23
C PHE A 167 6.59 -3.56 2.73
N VAL A 168 6.85 -3.07 1.52
CA VAL A 168 6.16 -1.93 0.92
C VAL A 168 5.73 -2.29 -0.50
N ALA A 169 4.48 -2.01 -0.81
CA ALA A 169 3.95 -2.08 -2.18
C ALA A 169 4.11 -0.71 -2.83
N VAL A 170 5.14 -0.53 -3.64
CA VAL A 170 5.39 0.72 -4.38
C VAL A 170 4.33 0.86 -5.47
N ASP A 171 3.66 2.02 -5.53
CA ASP A 171 2.52 2.33 -6.42
C ASP A 171 1.36 1.33 -6.29
N GLY A 172 1.26 0.62 -5.15
CA GLY A 172 0.31 -0.49 -4.97
C GLY A 172 0.56 -1.67 -5.91
N ARG A 173 1.73 -1.80 -6.52
CA ARG A 173 2.02 -2.74 -7.61
C ARG A 173 3.34 -3.46 -7.47
N TYR A 174 4.41 -2.79 -7.08
CA TYR A 174 5.76 -3.36 -7.10
C TYR A 174 6.25 -3.76 -5.72
N ASN A 175 6.90 -4.95 -5.65
CA ASN A 175 7.42 -5.49 -4.42
C ASN A 175 8.68 -4.74 -3.97
N ALA A 176 8.63 -4.18 -2.78
CA ALA A 176 9.73 -3.45 -2.21
C ALA A 176 9.89 -3.72 -0.71
N MET A 177 11.05 -3.41 -0.17
CA MET A 177 11.35 -3.54 1.24
C MET A 177 12.21 -2.37 1.73
N ILE A 178 11.90 -1.87 2.91
CA ILE A 178 12.80 -1.00 3.68
C ILE A 178 13.60 -1.92 4.61
N PRO A 179 14.91 -2.15 4.37
CA PRO A 179 15.73 -2.99 5.23
C PRO A 179 15.75 -2.49 6.67
N LYS A 180 15.90 -3.37 7.63
CA LYS A 180 15.86 -3.07 9.08
C LYS A 180 16.76 -1.89 9.47
N ASN A 181 17.95 -1.81 8.91
CA ASN A 181 18.91 -0.72 9.16
C ASN A 181 18.48 0.63 8.57
N GLU A 182 17.54 0.64 7.63
CA GLU A 182 16.97 1.85 7.01
C GLU A 182 15.66 2.30 7.67
N VAL A 183 15.10 1.49 8.58
CA VAL A 183 13.88 1.84 9.33
C VAL A 183 14.27 2.78 10.48
N VAL A 184 13.99 4.07 10.33
CA VAL A 184 14.36 5.11 11.31
C VAL A 184 13.22 5.51 12.24
N ARG A 185 12.00 5.03 11.98
CA ARG A 185 10.82 5.25 12.82
C ARG A 185 9.88 4.05 12.77
N LYS A 186 8.94 3.98 13.70
CA LYS A 186 7.87 2.98 13.66
C LYS A 186 7.00 3.25 12.43
N LEU A 187 6.74 2.22 11.63
CA LEU A 187 5.82 2.24 10.50
C LEU A 187 4.66 1.29 10.80
N GLU A 188 3.44 1.63 10.37
CA GLU A 188 2.29 0.76 10.58
C GLU A 188 1.79 0.16 9.25
N ILE A 189 1.16 -1.02 9.32
CA ILE A 189 0.53 -1.66 8.14
C ILE A 189 -0.64 -0.79 7.71
N GLY A 190 -0.74 -0.52 6.39
CA GLY A 190 -1.69 0.42 5.81
C GLY A 190 -1.13 1.85 5.66
N GLU A 191 -0.01 2.17 6.31
CA GLU A 191 0.62 3.49 6.21
C GLU A 191 1.22 3.74 4.84
N GLU A 192 0.92 4.90 4.26
CA GLU A 192 1.59 5.39 3.06
C GLU A 192 2.96 5.98 3.42
N VAL A 193 3.99 5.58 2.70
CA VAL A 193 5.36 6.03 2.90
C VAL A 193 5.93 6.60 1.61
N SER A 194 6.63 7.72 1.74
CA SER A 194 7.53 8.23 0.71
C SER A 194 8.93 7.72 0.98
N ALA A 195 9.56 7.13 -0.01
CA ALA A 195 10.86 6.50 0.11
C ALA A 195 11.71 6.73 -1.13
N ARG A 196 12.97 6.38 -1.05
CA ARG A 196 13.90 6.42 -2.18
C ARG A 196 14.43 5.02 -2.45
N VAL A 197 14.52 4.66 -3.71
CA VAL A 197 15.15 3.41 -4.16
C VAL A 197 16.65 3.48 -3.89
N VAL A 198 17.19 2.58 -3.08
CA VAL A 198 18.63 2.49 -2.77
C VAL A 198 19.33 1.37 -3.54
N ALA A 199 18.59 0.34 -3.91
CA ALA A 199 19.08 -0.74 -4.77
C ALA A 199 17.92 -1.45 -5.47
N LEU A 200 18.18 -1.96 -6.67
CA LEU A 200 17.39 -2.98 -7.34
C LEU A 200 18.05 -4.33 -7.05
N ARG A 201 17.29 -5.29 -6.56
CA ARG A 201 17.78 -6.65 -6.27
C ARG A 201 17.79 -7.50 -7.54
N GLU A 202 18.55 -8.59 -7.53
CA GLU A 202 18.62 -9.55 -8.64
C GLU A 202 17.26 -10.19 -8.97
N ASP A 203 16.40 -10.35 -7.96
CA ASP A 203 15.03 -10.85 -8.10
C ASP A 203 14.01 -9.76 -8.55
N GLY A 204 14.49 -8.57 -8.92
CA GLY A 204 13.68 -7.45 -9.40
C GLY A 204 12.96 -6.65 -8.32
N LYS A 205 13.08 -7.02 -7.05
CA LYS A 205 12.50 -6.28 -5.93
C LYS A 205 13.32 -5.05 -5.58
N LEU A 206 12.66 -4.03 -5.04
CA LEU A 206 13.29 -2.77 -4.68
C LEU A 206 13.70 -2.76 -3.19
N ASN A 207 14.93 -2.32 -2.91
CA ASN A 207 15.29 -1.90 -1.56
C ASN A 207 15.10 -0.39 -1.45
N LEU A 208 14.40 0.02 -0.39
CA LEU A 208 14.01 1.41 -0.15
C LEU A 208 14.71 1.97 1.09
N SER A 209 14.85 3.29 1.13
CA SER A 209 15.23 4.04 2.32
C SER A 209 14.27 5.21 2.54
N ILE A 210 13.84 5.38 3.79
CA ILE A 210 13.08 6.55 4.26
C ILE A 210 13.99 7.59 4.91
N ARG A 211 15.31 7.36 4.89
CA ARG A 211 16.29 8.34 5.36
C ARG A 211 16.44 9.46 4.36
N GLU A 212 16.54 10.68 4.84
CA GLU A 212 16.90 11.83 4.03
C GLU A 212 18.26 11.62 3.34
N LYS A 213 18.47 12.26 2.18
CA LYS A 213 19.80 12.23 1.54
C LYS A 213 20.85 12.72 2.53
N GLY A 214 22.02 12.09 2.53
CA GLY A 214 23.04 12.28 3.58
C GLY A 214 23.44 13.74 3.87
N TYR A 215 23.34 14.66 2.91
CA TYR A 215 23.61 16.07 3.15
C TYR A 215 22.41 16.79 3.82
N ILE A 216 21.15 16.45 3.47
CA ILE A 216 19.93 16.99 4.11
C ILE A 216 19.84 16.45 5.52
N GLN A 217 20.08 15.13 5.72
CA GLN A 217 20.15 14.55 7.06
C GLN A 217 21.22 15.22 7.91
N MET A 218 22.37 15.52 7.33
CA MET A 218 23.46 16.21 8.04
C MET A 218 23.10 17.66 8.40
N ASP A 219 22.24 18.34 7.61
CA ASP A 219 21.71 19.65 7.95
C ASP A 219 20.71 19.57 9.11
N ILE A 220 19.81 18.57 9.10
CA ILE A 220 18.86 18.28 10.17
C ILE A 220 19.61 17.93 11.47
N ASP A 221 20.61 17.04 11.39
CA ASP A 221 21.42 16.64 12.53
C ASP A 221 22.20 17.85 13.12
N SER A 222 22.74 18.69 12.26
CA SER A 222 23.44 19.91 12.64
C SER A 222 22.49 20.92 13.32
N ALA A 223 21.27 21.11 12.79
CA ALA A 223 20.27 21.97 13.38
C ALA A 223 19.86 21.49 14.78
N LYS A 224 19.64 20.17 14.93
CA LYS A 224 19.31 19.56 16.23
C LYS A 224 20.40 19.72 17.27
N ILE A 225 21.67 19.64 16.88
CA ILE A 225 22.81 19.88 17.78
C ILE A 225 22.85 21.35 18.20
N MET A 226 22.63 22.27 17.28
CA MET A 226 22.60 23.72 17.59
C MET A 226 21.44 24.09 18.51
N GLU A 227 20.26 23.51 18.31
CA GLU A 227 19.11 23.68 19.20
C GLU A 227 19.44 23.24 20.62
N LYS A 228 19.98 22.03 20.79
CA LYS A 228 20.42 21.56 22.14
C LYS A 228 21.54 22.37 22.75
N LEU A 229 22.47 22.88 21.94
CA LEU A 229 23.48 23.82 22.44
C LEU A 229 22.85 25.11 23.00
N SER A 230 21.85 25.63 22.29
CA SER A 230 21.11 26.82 22.74
C SER A 230 20.37 26.57 24.07
N GLU A 231 19.70 25.42 24.20
CA GLU A 231 18.99 25.01 25.41
C GLU A 231 19.93 24.79 26.61
N ASN A 232 21.20 24.43 26.37
CA ASN A 232 22.19 24.13 27.38
C ASN A 232 23.28 25.23 27.50
N HIS A 233 22.89 26.51 27.37
CA HIS A 233 23.77 27.65 27.52
C HIS A 233 25.04 27.61 26.66
N GLY A 234 24.94 27.00 25.47
CA GLY A 234 26.01 26.94 24.49
C GLY A 234 27.08 25.87 24.74
N PHE A 235 26.87 24.95 25.67
CA PHE A 235 27.79 23.85 25.93
C PHE A 235 27.09 22.51 26.07
N LEU A 236 27.67 21.47 25.42
CA LEU A 236 27.22 20.07 25.57
C LEU A 236 28.43 19.17 25.86
N PRO A 237 28.36 18.28 26.88
CA PRO A 237 29.50 17.43 27.30
C PRO A 237 29.66 16.21 26.36
N TYR A 238 29.53 16.43 25.05
CA TYR A 238 29.64 15.41 24.01
C TYR A 238 30.65 15.86 22.95
N HIS A 239 31.50 14.91 22.50
CA HIS A 239 32.50 15.16 21.47
C HIS A 239 32.68 13.91 20.59
N ASP A 240 33.61 13.93 19.65
CA ASP A 240 33.83 12.84 18.68
C ASP A 240 34.22 11.48 19.32
N LYS A 241 34.73 11.48 20.56
CA LYS A 241 35.10 10.28 21.32
C LYS A 241 34.01 9.78 22.28
N SER A 242 32.93 10.51 22.48
CA SER A 242 31.80 10.10 23.35
C SER A 242 31.23 8.74 23.00
N ALA A 243 30.68 8.02 23.99
CA ALA A 243 30.14 6.68 23.77
C ALA A 243 28.93 6.70 22.80
N PRO A 244 28.79 5.69 21.91
CA PRO A 244 27.69 5.64 20.96
C PRO A 244 26.30 5.64 21.62
N GLU A 245 26.19 5.04 22.81
CA GLU A 245 24.95 4.92 23.57
C GLU A 245 24.48 6.28 24.09
N ASP A 246 25.40 7.07 24.61
CA ASP A 246 25.13 8.43 25.12
C ASP A 246 24.67 9.37 24.00
N ILE A 247 25.34 9.30 22.84
CA ILE A 247 24.95 10.06 21.65
C ILE A 247 23.56 9.65 21.15
N ARG A 248 23.29 8.35 21.12
CA ARG A 248 21.97 7.85 20.68
C ARG A 248 20.87 8.29 21.65
N LYS A 249 21.13 8.21 22.96
CA LYS A 249 20.16 8.61 23.99
C LYS A 249 19.86 10.10 23.94
N GLU A 250 20.88 10.93 23.78
CA GLU A 250 20.73 12.39 23.83
C GLU A 250 20.22 12.99 22.52
N PHE A 251 20.77 12.54 21.39
CA PHE A 251 20.51 13.16 20.09
C PHE A 251 19.62 12.29 19.16
N GLY A 252 19.40 11.01 19.50
CA GLY A 252 18.65 10.07 18.65
C GLY A 252 19.35 9.74 17.33
N MET A 253 20.67 9.95 17.25
CA MET A 253 21.48 9.69 16.05
C MET A 253 22.64 8.74 16.36
N SER A 254 23.20 8.10 15.33
CA SER A 254 24.39 7.28 15.48
C SER A 254 25.64 8.13 15.71
N LYS A 255 26.70 7.52 16.29
CA LYS A 255 27.99 8.20 16.49
C LYS A 255 28.59 8.74 15.17
N ASN A 256 28.39 8.04 14.06
CA ASN A 256 28.88 8.49 12.75
C ASN A 256 28.11 9.69 12.21
N GLU A 257 26.79 9.75 12.43
CA GLU A 257 25.95 10.91 12.10
C GLU A 257 26.36 12.11 12.94
N PHE A 258 26.49 11.93 14.25
CA PHE A 258 26.96 12.96 15.18
C PHE A 258 28.32 13.53 14.76
N LYS A 259 29.33 12.64 14.51
CA LYS A 259 30.67 13.08 14.05
C LYS A 259 30.60 13.91 12.77
N ARG A 260 29.78 13.51 11.80
CA ARG A 260 29.61 14.27 10.55
C ARG A 260 28.97 15.64 10.80
N ALA A 261 27.95 15.69 11.65
CA ALA A 261 27.24 16.92 11.98
C ALA A 261 28.14 17.92 12.73
N ILE A 262 28.85 17.50 13.78
CA ILE A 262 29.80 18.39 14.51
C ILE A 262 30.99 18.80 13.63
N GLY A 263 31.48 17.92 12.76
CA GLY A 263 32.55 18.25 11.80
C GLY A 263 32.10 19.35 10.81
N ARG A 264 30.83 19.33 10.36
CA ARG A 264 30.28 20.39 9.53
C ARG A 264 30.07 21.70 10.28
N LEU A 265 29.51 21.62 11.49
CA LEU A 265 29.35 22.80 12.35
C LEU A 265 30.69 23.46 12.68
N TYR A 266 31.72 22.67 12.96
CA TYR A 266 33.08 23.15 13.20
C TYR A 266 33.68 23.84 11.96
N LYS A 267 33.60 23.21 10.78
CA LYS A 267 34.03 23.83 9.52
C LYS A 267 33.26 25.12 9.18
N GLY A 268 32.01 25.21 9.60
CA GLY A 268 31.15 26.41 9.46
C GLY A 268 31.37 27.46 10.55
N HIS A 269 32.37 27.29 11.43
CA HIS A 269 32.65 28.19 12.56
C HIS A 269 31.46 28.45 13.48
N LYS A 270 30.57 27.46 13.61
CA LYS A 270 29.39 27.55 14.49
C LYS A 270 29.61 26.96 15.87
N ILE A 271 30.59 26.05 15.98
CA ILE A 271 30.99 25.41 17.24
C ILE A 271 32.50 25.26 17.34
N GLU A 272 32.99 25.12 18.57
CA GLU A 272 34.31 24.62 18.94
C GLU A 272 34.19 23.19 19.47
N ILE A 273 35.14 22.34 19.14
CA ILE A 273 35.24 20.97 19.67
C ILE A 273 36.40 20.96 20.68
N THR A 274 36.09 20.63 21.94
CA THR A 274 37.04 20.57 23.02
C THR A 274 37.15 19.15 23.60
N ASP A 275 38.15 18.87 24.41
CA ASP A 275 38.28 17.56 25.09
C ASP A 275 37.14 17.29 26.11
N LYS A 276 36.36 18.31 26.50
CA LYS A 276 35.25 18.17 27.43
C LYS A 276 33.88 18.14 26.75
N GLY A 277 33.81 18.51 25.49
CA GLY A 277 32.54 18.57 24.75
C GLY A 277 32.58 19.57 23.60
N ILE A 278 31.41 19.93 23.08
CA ILE A 278 31.22 20.94 22.03
C ILE A 278 30.66 22.24 22.67
N LYS A 279 31.08 23.37 22.11
CA LYS A 279 30.67 24.70 22.55
C LYS A 279 30.28 25.54 21.36
N SER A 280 29.18 26.32 21.48
CA SER A 280 28.82 27.35 20.49
C SER A 280 29.86 28.48 20.45
N VAL A 281 30.12 28.97 19.23
CA VAL A 281 30.97 30.15 19.00
C VAL A 281 30.14 31.42 19.04
#